data_f0c1505264181dc7c95b32ef9fe95592
#
_entry.id   f0c1505264181dc7c95b32ef9fe95592
#
_cell.length_a   1.000
_cell.length_b   1.000
_cell.length_c   1.000
_cell.angle_alpha   90.00
_cell.angle_beta   90.00
_cell.angle_gamma   90.00
#
_symmetry.space_group_name_H-M   'P 1'
#
loop_
_entity.id
_entity.type
_entity.pdbx_description
1 polymer ?
#
loop_
_entity_poly.entity_id
_entity_poly.type
_entity_poly.pdbx_seq_one_letter_code
_entity_poly.pdbx_strand_id
1 'polypeptide(L)'
;VITYKRIYGDWTAPQAGRWKKELMENSITPIQQFRNTVGKNATDSTLIIDAMDILYTNNVDGFCIVSSDGDFTRLAGRLRESGMEVIGMGENKTPRSFRAACSVFTDLELLLDQQEEEQIHKKSGKKAKNFLKQNKIENAIIEIIMENENKGRQTGLGEIGSRLQKKYSDFDVRNYGYSSLSTFLEEIESFELKKVNNTVIVGVKEDNSVKKCVVKFAIECVRQAGKNGLELGALGQK
;
A
#
# COMPACT_ATOMS: atom_id res chain seq x y z
N VAL A 1 -3.30 -14.22 18.31
CA VAL A 1 -4.40 -13.23 18.33
C VAL A 1 -3.83 -11.85 18.06
N ILE A 2 -4.48 -11.04 17.18
CA ILE A 2 -4.05 -9.66 16.96
C ILE A 2 -4.63 -8.81 18.06
N THR A 3 -3.76 -8.26 18.91
CA THR A 3 -4.15 -7.46 20.08
C THR A 3 -4.39 -5.99 19.68
N TYR A 4 -3.50 -5.43 18.86
CA TYR A 4 -3.58 -4.04 18.41
C TYR A 4 -3.58 -3.97 16.88
N LYS A 5 -4.51 -3.17 16.34
CA LYS A 5 -4.53 -2.80 14.92
C LYS A 5 -4.63 -1.28 14.87
N ARG A 6 -3.55 -0.61 14.57
CA ARG A 6 -3.47 0.86 14.57
C ARG A 6 -2.94 1.38 13.25
N ILE A 7 -3.44 2.52 12.85
CA ILE A 7 -2.97 3.27 11.69
C ILE A 7 -2.80 4.73 12.08
N TYR A 8 -1.68 5.30 11.70
CA TYR A 8 -1.25 6.64 12.14
C TYR A 8 -1.36 7.62 10.98
N GLY A 9 -1.92 8.79 11.23
CA GLY A 9 -2.05 9.80 10.19
C GLY A 9 -2.82 11.03 10.62
N ASP A 10 -2.88 12.00 9.72
CA ASP A 10 -3.75 13.16 9.87
C ASP A 10 -5.14 12.83 9.29
N TRP A 11 -6.05 12.42 10.16
CA TRP A 11 -7.41 12.01 9.81
C TRP A 11 -8.33 13.19 9.49
N THR A 12 -7.85 14.43 9.64
CA THR A 12 -8.56 15.63 9.20
C THR A 12 -8.33 15.94 7.72
N ALA A 13 -7.31 15.32 7.13
CA ALA A 13 -7.01 15.46 5.71
C ALA A 13 -8.11 14.82 4.83
N PRO A 14 -8.51 15.45 3.71
CA PRO A 14 -9.56 14.92 2.83
C PRO A 14 -9.31 13.48 2.36
N GLN A 15 -8.04 13.11 2.16
CA GLN A 15 -7.63 11.79 1.71
C GLN A 15 -7.87 10.69 2.75
N ALA A 16 -7.96 11.06 4.03
CA ALA A 16 -8.20 10.12 5.12
C ALA A 16 -9.60 9.48 5.05
N GLY A 17 -10.58 10.20 4.48
CA GLY A 17 -11.94 9.69 4.28
C GLY A 17 -12.00 8.37 3.51
N ARG A 18 -11.06 8.13 2.60
CA ARG A 18 -10.96 6.89 1.81
C ARG A 18 -10.69 5.64 2.65
N TRP A 19 -10.12 5.81 3.84
CA TRP A 19 -9.83 4.71 4.75
C TRP A 19 -10.99 4.34 5.67
N LYS A 20 -12.01 5.21 5.80
CA LYS A 20 -13.08 5.08 6.78
C LYS A 20 -13.75 3.70 6.74
N LYS A 21 -14.10 3.22 5.55
CA LYS A 21 -14.76 1.92 5.35
C LYS A 21 -13.85 0.78 5.82
N GLU A 22 -12.60 0.76 5.36
CA GLU A 22 -11.62 -0.28 5.70
C GLU A 22 -11.29 -0.31 7.19
N LEU A 23 -11.20 0.86 7.83
CA LEU A 23 -10.97 0.97 9.27
C LEU A 23 -12.10 0.32 10.06
N MET A 24 -13.36 0.61 9.69
CA MET A 24 -14.54 0.07 10.36
C MET A 24 -14.69 -1.44 10.13
N GLU A 25 -14.59 -1.90 8.88
CA GLU A 25 -14.77 -3.31 8.52
C GLU A 25 -13.69 -4.23 9.13
N ASN A 26 -12.48 -3.70 9.33
CA ASN A 26 -11.34 -4.47 9.83
C ASN A 26 -11.00 -4.16 11.30
N SER A 27 -11.81 -3.35 11.99
CA SER A 27 -11.57 -2.93 13.39
C SER A 27 -10.16 -2.36 13.59
N ILE A 28 -9.74 -1.43 12.71
CA ILE A 28 -8.47 -0.74 12.79
C ILE A 28 -8.69 0.59 13.50
N THR A 29 -7.89 0.87 14.53
CA THR A 29 -7.97 2.12 15.31
C THR A 29 -7.13 3.21 14.63
N PRO A 30 -7.75 4.29 14.15
CA PRO A 30 -7.01 5.45 13.65
C PRO A 30 -6.41 6.24 14.82
N ILE A 31 -5.11 6.50 14.73
CA ILE A 31 -4.40 7.37 15.67
C ILE A 31 -4.19 8.71 15.00
N GLN A 32 -4.80 9.77 15.57
CA GLN A 32 -4.70 11.12 15.03
C GLN A 32 -3.36 11.73 15.36
N GLN A 33 -2.69 12.25 14.34
CA GLN A 33 -1.53 13.12 14.48
C GLN A 33 -1.67 14.35 13.59
N PHE A 34 -1.84 15.51 14.20
CA PHE A 34 -1.90 16.77 13.47
C PHE A 34 -0.53 17.13 12.89
N ARG A 35 -0.50 17.58 11.67
CA ARG A 35 0.71 18.09 11.02
C ARG A 35 0.93 19.54 11.47
N ASN A 36 1.75 19.74 12.48
CA ASN A 36 2.09 21.09 12.96
C ASN A 36 3.04 21.85 12.01
N THR A 37 3.78 21.14 11.17
CA THR A 37 4.75 21.72 10.23
C THR A 37 4.88 20.78 9.02
N VAL A 38 4.87 21.34 7.81
CA VAL A 38 5.09 20.60 6.57
C VAL A 38 6.51 20.03 6.58
N GLY A 39 6.64 18.71 6.31
CA GLY A 39 7.93 18.03 6.17
C GLY A 39 8.56 17.51 7.46
N LYS A 40 7.86 17.50 8.60
CA LYS A 40 8.32 16.82 9.83
C LYS A 40 7.63 15.47 10.01
N ASN A 41 8.39 14.45 10.46
CA ASN A 41 7.99 13.06 10.68
C ASN A 41 7.15 12.89 11.98
N ALA A 42 6.14 13.73 12.20
CA ALA A 42 5.34 13.69 13.43
C ALA A 42 4.53 12.38 13.55
N THR A 43 4.03 11.87 12.43
CA THR A 43 3.30 10.60 12.36
C THR A 43 4.21 9.42 12.70
N ASP A 44 5.44 9.42 12.17
CA ASP A 44 6.41 8.34 12.39
C ASP A 44 6.86 8.31 13.85
N SER A 45 7.09 9.48 14.45
CA SER A 45 7.40 9.60 15.87
C SER A 45 6.29 9.04 16.75
N THR A 46 5.02 9.30 16.39
CA THR A 46 3.86 8.78 17.13
C THR A 46 3.80 7.27 17.05
N LEU A 47 4.02 6.68 15.87
CA LEU A 47 4.08 5.23 15.68
C LEU A 47 5.21 4.63 16.52
N ILE A 48 6.40 5.25 16.51
CA ILE A 48 7.56 4.76 17.30
C ILE A 48 7.26 4.76 18.80
N ILE A 49 6.72 5.86 19.31
CA ILE A 49 6.38 5.99 20.74
C ILE A 49 5.36 4.93 21.13
N ASP A 50 4.28 4.81 20.38
CA ASP A 50 3.20 3.87 20.65
C ASP A 50 3.66 2.40 20.56
N ALA A 51 4.53 2.08 19.60
CA ALA A 51 5.13 0.75 19.49
C ALA A 51 6.02 0.42 20.71
N MET A 52 6.78 1.41 21.20
CA MET A 52 7.58 1.23 22.42
C MET A 52 6.70 1.10 23.67
N ASP A 53 5.62 1.86 23.79
CA ASP A 53 4.66 1.73 24.88
C ASP A 53 4.04 0.33 24.88
N ILE A 54 3.60 -0.18 23.70
CA ILE A 54 3.08 -1.54 23.57
C ILE A 54 4.13 -2.58 23.95
N LEU A 55 5.39 -2.41 23.56
CA LEU A 55 6.49 -3.31 23.93
C LEU A 55 6.59 -3.43 25.47
N TYR A 56 6.51 -2.32 26.18
CA TYR A 56 6.62 -2.31 27.65
C TYR A 56 5.39 -2.87 28.37
N THR A 57 4.23 -2.99 27.70
CA THR A 57 3.07 -3.69 28.29
C THR A 57 3.29 -5.19 28.39
N ASN A 58 4.24 -5.75 27.66
CA ASN A 58 4.55 -7.18 27.58
C ASN A 58 3.34 -8.07 27.24
N ASN A 59 2.42 -7.53 26.42
CA ASN A 59 1.16 -8.18 26.04
C ASN A 59 1.20 -8.78 24.62
N VAL A 60 2.32 -8.64 23.92
CA VAL A 60 2.45 -9.06 22.53
C VAL A 60 3.71 -9.90 22.32
N ASP A 61 3.65 -10.84 21.41
CA ASP A 61 4.77 -11.70 21.04
C ASP A 61 5.57 -11.11 19.86
N GLY A 62 5.00 -10.12 19.16
CA GLY A 62 5.64 -9.51 17.99
C GLY A 62 4.87 -8.34 17.42
N PHE A 63 5.48 -7.72 16.41
CA PHE A 63 4.99 -6.53 15.73
C PHE A 63 4.94 -6.75 14.22
N CYS A 64 3.88 -6.28 13.59
CA CYS A 64 3.81 -6.16 12.14
C CYS A 64 3.85 -4.67 11.78
N ILE A 65 4.93 -4.23 11.13
CA ILE A 65 5.14 -2.85 10.70
C ILE A 65 4.90 -2.77 9.19
N VAL A 66 3.86 -2.02 8.80
CA VAL A 66 3.52 -1.82 7.38
C VAL A 66 3.98 -0.43 6.97
N SER A 67 5.16 -0.35 6.35
CA SER A 67 5.76 0.89 5.88
C SER A 67 6.87 0.62 4.86
N SER A 68 7.10 1.58 3.97
CA SER A 68 8.25 1.60 3.05
C SER A 68 9.32 2.60 3.50
N ASP A 69 9.18 3.19 4.70
CA ASP A 69 10.11 4.20 5.21
C ASP A 69 11.29 3.56 5.96
N GLY A 70 12.49 3.98 5.60
CA GLY A 70 13.74 3.56 6.25
C GLY A 70 13.90 4.07 7.68
N ASP A 71 13.16 5.09 8.09
CA ASP A 71 13.23 5.67 9.43
C ASP A 71 12.79 4.68 10.52
N PHE A 72 12.00 3.68 10.15
CA PHE A 72 11.60 2.59 11.06
C PHE A 72 12.66 1.51 11.26
N THR A 73 13.82 1.59 10.60
CA THR A 73 14.93 0.62 10.77
C THR A 73 15.34 0.47 12.23
N ARG A 74 15.50 1.59 12.94
CA ARG A 74 15.91 1.57 14.37
C ARG A 74 14.83 1.00 15.26
N LEU A 75 13.55 1.27 14.97
CA LEU A 75 12.44 0.68 15.70
C LEU A 75 12.43 -0.84 15.53
N ALA A 76 12.49 -1.34 14.30
CA ALA A 76 12.50 -2.79 14.03
C ALA A 76 13.68 -3.50 14.74
N GLY A 77 14.89 -2.91 14.67
CA GLY A 77 16.04 -3.41 15.39
C GLY A 77 15.82 -3.47 16.89
N ARG A 78 15.29 -2.39 17.48
CA ARG A 78 15.04 -2.31 18.94
C ARG A 78 14.00 -3.33 19.41
N LEU A 79 12.93 -3.53 18.65
CA LEU A 79 11.93 -4.54 18.96
C LEU A 79 12.51 -5.95 18.94
N ARG A 80 13.34 -6.28 17.94
CA ARG A 80 14.04 -7.58 17.86
C ARG A 80 15.05 -7.77 18.99
N GLU A 81 15.82 -6.74 19.35
CA GLU A 81 16.71 -6.77 20.51
C GLU A 81 15.97 -7.08 21.83
N SER A 82 14.69 -6.71 21.89
CA SER A 82 13.80 -7.03 23.01
C SER A 82 13.15 -8.41 22.92
N GLY A 83 13.56 -9.24 21.95
CA GLY A 83 13.04 -10.59 21.78
C GLY A 83 11.71 -10.67 21.02
N MET A 84 11.25 -9.57 20.41
CA MET A 84 10.00 -9.56 19.66
C MET A 84 10.19 -10.09 18.23
N GLU A 85 9.21 -10.82 17.72
CA GLU A 85 9.10 -11.12 16.31
C GLU A 85 8.70 -9.86 15.55
N VAL A 86 9.44 -9.47 14.51
CA VAL A 86 9.15 -8.28 13.70
C VAL A 86 8.91 -8.65 12.25
N ILE A 87 7.66 -8.52 11.82
CA ILE A 87 7.25 -8.68 10.43
C ILE A 87 7.21 -7.29 9.79
N GLY A 88 8.01 -7.06 8.77
CA GLY A 88 7.95 -5.86 7.93
C GLY A 88 7.13 -6.11 6.68
N MET A 89 6.32 -5.16 6.27
CA MET A 89 5.62 -5.16 4.99
C MET A 89 5.80 -3.81 4.32
N GLY A 90 6.19 -3.80 3.06
CA GLY A 90 6.40 -2.54 2.33
C GLY A 90 6.56 -2.77 0.84
N GLU A 91 6.67 -1.68 0.11
CA GLU A 91 6.88 -1.71 -1.34
C GLU A 91 8.30 -2.16 -1.69
N ASN A 92 8.51 -2.56 -2.94
CA ASN A 92 9.80 -3.01 -3.46
C ASN A 92 10.92 -1.95 -3.30
N LYS A 93 10.56 -0.66 -3.28
CA LYS A 93 11.49 0.46 -3.03
C LYS A 93 11.97 0.58 -1.58
N THR A 94 11.43 -0.22 -0.65
CA THR A 94 11.79 -0.18 0.78
C THR A 94 13.30 -0.39 0.98
N PRO A 95 13.99 0.47 1.74
CA PRO A 95 15.42 0.37 1.96
C PRO A 95 15.85 -0.98 2.54
N ARG A 96 16.97 -1.49 2.05
CA ARG A 96 17.54 -2.77 2.52
C ARG A 96 17.81 -2.79 4.02
N SER A 97 18.14 -1.65 4.61
CA SER A 97 18.36 -1.51 6.06
C SER A 97 17.11 -1.87 6.86
N PHE A 98 15.93 -1.38 6.44
CA PHE A 98 14.69 -1.71 7.13
C PHE A 98 14.30 -3.17 6.91
N ARG A 99 14.44 -3.69 5.67
CA ARG A 99 14.20 -5.10 5.38
C ARG A 99 15.05 -6.03 6.26
N ALA A 100 16.35 -5.75 6.39
CA ALA A 100 17.29 -6.52 7.20
C ALA A 100 17.04 -6.40 8.72
N ALA A 101 16.44 -5.31 9.16
CA ALA A 101 16.07 -5.10 10.56
C ALA A 101 14.85 -5.90 10.99
N CYS A 102 14.00 -6.35 10.05
CA CYS A 102 12.86 -7.22 10.32
C CYS A 102 13.29 -8.70 10.46
N SER A 103 12.52 -9.50 11.20
CA SER A 103 12.69 -10.96 11.23
C SER A 103 12.26 -11.56 9.89
N VAL A 104 11.14 -11.06 9.36
CA VAL A 104 10.62 -11.39 8.03
C VAL A 104 10.20 -10.10 7.34
N PHE A 105 10.46 -9.98 6.04
CA PHE A 105 9.97 -8.86 5.24
C PHE A 105 9.18 -9.36 4.03
N THR A 106 8.01 -8.79 3.81
CA THR A 106 7.12 -9.15 2.71
C THR A 106 6.94 -7.96 1.78
N ASP A 107 7.22 -8.16 0.49
CA ASP A 107 6.95 -7.17 -0.55
C ASP A 107 5.46 -7.16 -0.88
N LEU A 108 4.84 -5.97 -0.79
CA LEU A 108 3.41 -5.82 -1.04
C LEU A 108 3.03 -6.08 -2.49
N GLU A 109 3.93 -5.79 -3.44
CA GLU A 109 3.69 -6.07 -4.86
C GLU A 109 3.58 -7.57 -5.15
N LEU A 110 4.38 -8.41 -4.48
CA LEU A 110 4.29 -9.86 -4.65
C LEU A 110 2.94 -10.42 -4.22
N LEU A 111 2.29 -9.77 -3.25
CA LEU A 111 0.97 -10.16 -2.79
C LEU A 111 -0.13 -9.83 -3.79
N LEU A 112 0.03 -8.71 -4.48
CA LEU A 112 -0.87 -8.32 -5.56
C LEU A 112 -0.73 -9.29 -6.75
N ASP A 113 0.51 -9.61 -7.13
CA ASP A 113 0.80 -10.54 -8.21
C ASP A 113 0.21 -11.95 -7.93
N GLN A 114 0.30 -12.47 -6.71
CA GLN A 114 -0.26 -13.77 -6.31
C GLN A 114 -1.79 -13.82 -6.39
N GLN A 115 -2.48 -12.76 -5.97
CA GLN A 115 -3.94 -12.71 -6.08
C GLN A 115 -4.41 -12.59 -7.54
N GLU A 116 -3.62 -11.97 -8.40
CA GLU A 116 -3.87 -11.91 -9.84
C GLU A 116 -3.67 -13.28 -10.49
N GLU A 117 -2.66 -14.04 -10.11
CA GLU A 117 -2.42 -15.41 -10.61
C GLU A 117 -3.57 -16.36 -10.23
N GLU A 118 -4.10 -16.29 -9.02
CA GLU A 118 -5.26 -17.10 -8.60
C GLU A 118 -6.54 -16.79 -9.39
N GLN A 119 -6.72 -15.53 -9.82
CA GLN A 119 -7.84 -15.14 -10.69
C GLN A 119 -7.62 -15.51 -12.15
N ILE A 120 -6.36 -15.55 -12.59
CA ILE A 120 -5.96 -15.88 -13.97
C ILE A 120 -6.06 -17.39 -14.25
N HIS A 121 -5.76 -18.26 -13.29
CA HIS A 121 -5.99 -19.70 -13.42
C HIS A 121 -7.44 -20.06 -13.70
N LYS A 122 -8.38 -19.16 -13.44
CA LYS A 122 -9.81 -19.31 -13.79
C LYS A 122 -10.20 -18.79 -15.18
N LYS A 123 -9.28 -18.09 -15.89
CA LYS A 123 -9.55 -17.49 -17.22
C LYS A 123 -8.33 -17.68 -18.15
N SER A 124 -8.31 -18.78 -18.91
CA SER A 124 -7.21 -19.11 -19.84
C SER A 124 -7.13 -18.19 -21.06
N GLY A 125 -5.91 -17.83 -21.49
CA GLY A 125 -5.60 -17.36 -22.84
C GLY A 125 -4.96 -15.97 -22.95
N LYS A 126 -4.71 -15.53 -24.18
CA LYS A 126 -4.06 -14.23 -24.57
C LYS A 126 -4.58 -12.98 -23.85
N LYS A 127 -5.81 -12.99 -23.33
CA LYS A 127 -6.40 -11.92 -22.50
C LYS A 127 -5.68 -11.71 -21.17
N ALA A 128 -5.09 -12.75 -20.59
CA ALA A 128 -4.40 -12.67 -19.30
C ALA A 128 -3.11 -11.82 -19.34
N LYS A 129 -2.31 -11.91 -20.43
CA LYS A 129 -1.09 -11.10 -20.58
C LYS A 129 -1.37 -9.60 -20.71
N ASN A 130 -2.47 -9.24 -21.36
CA ASN A 130 -2.87 -7.83 -21.47
C ASN A 130 -3.41 -7.30 -20.15
N PHE A 131 -4.10 -8.12 -19.38
CA PHE A 131 -4.64 -7.76 -18.07
C PHE A 131 -3.51 -7.47 -17.05
N LEU A 132 -2.46 -8.28 -16.98
CA LEU A 132 -1.28 -8.05 -16.14
C LEU A 132 -0.54 -6.76 -16.48
N LYS A 133 -0.41 -6.44 -17.78
CA LYS A 133 0.15 -5.17 -18.23
C LYS A 133 -0.72 -3.99 -17.83
N GLN A 134 -2.05 -4.14 -17.91
CA GLN A 134 -3.02 -3.09 -17.54
C GLN A 134 -2.94 -2.76 -16.05
N ASN A 135 -2.89 -3.76 -15.17
CA ASN A 135 -2.79 -3.57 -13.72
C ASN A 135 -1.50 -2.83 -13.31
N LYS A 136 -0.36 -3.13 -13.97
CA LYS A 136 0.90 -2.38 -13.73
C LYS A 136 0.78 -0.90 -14.08
N ILE A 137 0.07 -0.60 -15.15
CA ILE A 137 -0.20 0.79 -15.56
C ILE A 137 -1.17 1.45 -14.60
N GLU A 138 -2.22 0.76 -14.18
CA GLU A 138 -3.19 1.23 -13.20
C GLU A 138 -2.53 1.60 -11.87
N ASN A 139 -1.69 0.73 -11.32
CA ASN A 139 -0.94 1.00 -10.09
C ASN A 139 0.00 2.21 -10.23
N ALA A 140 0.67 2.36 -11.37
CA ALA A 140 1.52 3.51 -11.62
C ALA A 140 0.72 4.82 -11.69
N ILE A 141 -0.50 4.79 -12.22
CA ILE A 141 -1.39 5.97 -12.27
C ILE A 141 -1.87 6.32 -10.87
N ILE A 142 -2.25 5.34 -10.05
CA ILE A 142 -2.64 5.55 -8.65
C ILE A 142 -1.51 6.21 -7.88
N GLU A 143 -0.27 5.75 -8.07
CA GLU A 143 0.93 6.33 -7.44
C GLU A 143 1.10 7.80 -7.81
N ILE A 144 0.94 8.15 -9.10
CA ILE A 144 1.02 9.53 -9.59
C ILE A 144 -0.05 10.42 -8.96
N ILE A 145 -1.29 9.92 -8.89
CA ILE A 145 -2.41 10.66 -8.30
C ILE A 145 -2.17 10.90 -6.81
N MET A 146 -1.78 9.87 -6.07
CA MET A 146 -1.51 9.95 -4.63
C MET A 146 -0.35 10.92 -4.32
N GLU A 147 0.72 10.91 -5.13
CA GLU A 147 1.83 11.84 -4.97
C GLU A 147 1.39 13.30 -5.11
N ASN A 148 0.54 13.59 -6.09
CA ASN A 148 0.02 14.94 -6.32
C ASN A 148 -0.98 15.36 -5.23
N GLU A 149 -1.86 14.46 -4.79
CA GLU A 149 -2.79 14.72 -3.69
C GLU A 149 -2.05 15.01 -2.38
N ASN A 150 -0.97 14.28 -2.08
CA ASN A 150 -0.12 14.54 -0.92
C ASN A 150 0.53 15.94 -0.97
N LYS A 151 0.73 16.49 -2.18
CA LYS A 151 1.22 17.84 -2.42
C LYS A 151 0.11 18.87 -2.51
N GLY A 152 -1.16 18.51 -2.28
CA GLY A 152 -2.34 19.36 -2.40
C GLY A 152 -2.68 19.76 -3.84
N ARG A 153 -2.24 18.99 -4.84
CA ARG A 153 -2.46 19.29 -6.27
C ARG A 153 -3.36 18.24 -6.91
N GLN A 154 -4.17 18.70 -7.87
CA GLN A 154 -4.97 17.82 -8.71
C GLN A 154 -4.12 17.23 -9.85
N THR A 155 -4.40 16.02 -10.26
CA THR A 155 -3.66 15.33 -11.31
C THR A 155 -4.38 15.44 -12.65
N GLY A 156 -3.73 16.12 -13.60
CA GLY A 156 -4.25 16.26 -14.97
C GLY A 156 -3.93 15.03 -15.85
N LEU A 157 -4.84 14.73 -16.79
CA LEU A 157 -4.69 13.63 -17.75
C LEU A 157 -3.36 13.71 -18.54
N GLY A 158 -2.95 14.92 -18.95
CA GLY A 158 -1.69 15.15 -19.68
C GLY A 158 -0.45 14.82 -18.84
N GLU A 159 -0.49 15.13 -17.53
CA GLU A 159 0.59 14.78 -16.61
C GLU A 159 0.73 13.27 -16.46
N ILE A 160 -0.40 12.55 -16.31
CA ILE A 160 -0.40 11.08 -16.27
C ILE A 160 0.26 10.52 -17.52
N GLY A 161 -0.16 10.97 -18.71
CA GLY A 161 0.41 10.52 -19.98
C GLY A 161 1.93 10.72 -20.05
N SER A 162 2.40 11.92 -19.71
CA SER A 162 3.83 12.25 -19.73
C SER A 162 4.65 11.44 -18.73
N ARG A 163 4.12 11.21 -17.53
CA ARG A 163 4.81 10.41 -16.50
C ARG A 163 4.82 8.92 -16.82
N LEU A 164 3.74 8.40 -17.41
CA LEU A 164 3.69 7.01 -17.87
C LEU A 164 4.68 6.75 -19.00
N GLN A 165 4.75 7.62 -20.01
CA GLN A 165 5.73 7.49 -21.10
C GLN A 165 7.17 7.56 -20.59
N LYS A 166 7.42 8.37 -19.56
CA LYS A 166 8.75 8.47 -18.91
C LYS A 166 9.11 7.22 -18.09
N LYS A 167 8.11 6.60 -17.42
CA LYS A 167 8.30 5.40 -16.59
C LYS A 167 8.33 4.12 -17.44
N TYR A 168 7.55 4.09 -18.52
CA TYR A 168 7.40 2.94 -19.43
C TYR A 168 7.59 3.44 -20.88
N SER A 169 8.77 3.23 -21.44
CA SER A 169 9.13 3.71 -22.79
C SER A 169 8.29 3.09 -23.91
N ASP A 170 7.68 1.93 -23.69
CA ASP A 170 6.82 1.18 -24.59
C ASP A 170 5.32 1.41 -24.33
N PHE A 171 4.96 2.33 -23.44
CA PHE A 171 3.57 2.64 -23.12
C PHE A 171 2.87 3.36 -24.27
N ASP A 172 1.91 2.67 -24.87
CA ASP A 172 0.97 3.23 -25.85
C ASP A 172 -0.41 2.62 -25.60
N VAL A 173 -1.42 3.47 -25.38
CA VAL A 173 -2.81 3.04 -25.12
C VAL A 173 -3.38 2.19 -26.23
N ARG A 174 -2.87 2.32 -27.47
CA ARG A 174 -3.26 1.50 -28.62
C ARG A 174 -2.89 0.03 -28.45
N ASN A 175 -1.82 -0.26 -27.70
CA ASN A 175 -1.43 -1.63 -27.36
C ASN A 175 -2.46 -2.32 -26.43
N TYR A 176 -3.31 -1.54 -25.79
CA TYR A 176 -4.41 -2.00 -24.93
C TYR A 176 -5.77 -1.97 -25.65
N GLY A 177 -5.80 -1.51 -26.90
CA GLY A 177 -7.02 -1.46 -27.73
C GLY A 177 -7.79 -0.15 -27.64
N TYR A 178 -7.21 0.92 -27.09
CA TYR A 178 -7.86 2.22 -26.88
C TYR A 178 -7.29 3.29 -27.82
N SER A 179 -8.15 4.21 -28.26
CA SER A 179 -7.77 5.31 -29.14
C SER A 179 -7.16 6.51 -28.39
N SER A 180 -7.48 6.66 -27.11
CA SER A 180 -6.99 7.76 -26.28
C SER A 180 -6.79 7.33 -24.82
N LEU A 181 -5.95 8.09 -24.09
CA LEU A 181 -5.72 7.86 -22.67
C LEU A 181 -6.98 8.11 -21.84
N SER A 182 -7.82 9.06 -22.22
CA SER A 182 -9.10 9.29 -21.53
C SER A 182 -10.02 8.07 -21.62
N THR A 183 -10.20 7.52 -22.82
CA THR A 183 -11.03 6.33 -23.03
C THR A 183 -10.47 5.11 -22.29
N PHE A 184 -9.14 4.97 -22.25
CA PHE A 184 -8.49 3.90 -21.51
C PHE A 184 -8.77 4.02 -20.00
N LEU A 185 -8.71 5.23 -19.42
CA LEU A 185 -8.97 5.43 -18.00
C LEU A 185 -10.45 5.35 -17.62
N GLU A 186 -11.37 5.73 -18.52
CA GLU A 186 -12.82 5.60 -18.32
C GLU A 186 -13.28 4.15 -18.17
N GLU A 187 -12.62 3.22 -18.85
CA GLU A 187 -12.90 1.78 -18.78
C GLU A 187 -12.34 1.11 -17.51
N ILE A 188 -11.44 1.79 -16.79
CA ILE A 188 -10.88 1.28 -15.55
C ILE A 188 -11.76 1.75 -14.39
N GLU A 189 -12.38 0.81 -13.69
CA GLU A 189 -13.32 1.10 -12.60
C GLU A 189 -12.71 1.92 -11.46
N SER A 190 -11.40 1.86 -11.28
CA SER A 190 -10.67 2.55 -10.20
C SER A 190 -10.56 4.05 -10.39
N PHE A 191 -10.83 4.59 -11.57
CA PHE A 191 -10.64 6.03 -11.84
C PHE A 191 -11.95 6.77 -12.08
N GLU A 192 -11.96 8.04 -11.69
CA GLU A 192 -12.97 9.01 -12.07
C GLU A 192 -12.32 10.16 -12.85
N LEU A 193 -12.95 10.57 -13.95
CA LEU A 193 -12.53 11.70 -14.76
C LEU A 193 -13.50 12.86 -14.58
N LYS A 194 -12.97 14.04 -14.22
CA LYS A 194 -13.75 15.26 -14.06
C LYS A 194 -13.19 16.34 -14.98
N LYS A 195 -14.03 17.02 -15.73
CA LYS A 195 -13.63 18.14 -16.57
C LYS A 195 -13.75 19.44 -15.79
N VAL A 196 -12.63 20.10 -15.53
CA VAL A 196 -12.54 21.36 -14.81
C VAL A 196 -11.76 22.35 -15.67
N ASN A 197 -12.35 23.51 -15.97
CA ASN A 197 -11.70 24.59 -16.75
C ASN A 197 -10.92 24.10 -17.99
N ASN A 198 -11.56 23.30 -18.82
CA ASN A 198 -10.98 22.72 -20.05
C ASN A 198 -9.86 21.70 -19.85
N THR A 199 -9.55 21.32 -18.60
CA THR A 199 -8.58 20.28 -18.26
C THR A 199 -9.33 19.07 -17.71
N VAL A 200 -8.93 17.86 -18.13
CA VAL A 200 -9.44 16.61 -17.54
C VAL A 200 -8.59 16.26 -16.34
N ILE A 201 -9.22 16.23 -15.18
CA ILE A 201 -8.62 15.82 -13.91
C ILE A 201 -8.99 14.38 -13.65
N VAL A 202 -8.02 13.59 -13.21
CA VAL A 202 -8.19 12.17 -12.89
C VAL A 202 -8.05 12.01 -11.38
N GLY A 203 -9.03 11.33 -10.79
CA GLY A 203 -9.03 10.93 -9.39
C GLY A 203 -9.20 9.42 -9.25
N VAL A 204 -8.91 8.88 -8.07
CA VAL A 204 -9.16 7.47 -7.72
C VAL A 204 -10.52 7.35 -7.07
N LYS A 205 -11.38 6.46 -7.59
CA LYS A 205 -12.66 6.16 -6.96
C LYS A 205 -12.46 5.47 -5.60
N GLU A 206 -13.40 5.65 -4.68
CA GLU A 206 -13.29 5.19 -3.28
C GLU A 206 -13.19 3.67 -3.10
N ASP A 207 -13.48 2.86 -4.09
CA ASP A 207 -13.49 1.38 -3.98
C ASP A 207 -12.13 0.78 -4.34
N ASN A 208 -11.19 0.84 -3.40
CA ASN A 208 -9.80 0.46 -3.60
C ASN A 208 -9.56 -1.00 -3.17
N SER A 209 -9.56 -1.93 -4.14
CA SER A 209 -9.24 -3.35 -3.93
C SER A 209 -7.85 -3.58 -3.29
N VAL A 210 -6.88 -2.70 -3.57
CA VAL A 210 -5.51 -2.76 -3.04
C VAL A 210 -5.49 -2.60 -1.51
N LYS A 211 -6.24 -1.64 -0.96
CA LYS A 211 -6.32 -1.44 0.50
C LYS A 211 -6.94 -2.64 1.20
N LYS A 212 -8.00 -3.22 0.62
CA LYS A 212 -8.64 -4.45 1.12
C LYS A 212 -7.67 -5.63 1.11
N CYS A 213 -6.88 -5.74 0.05
CA CYS A 213 -5.90 -6.79 -0.11
C CYS A 213 -4.81 -6.72 0.95
N VAL A 214 -4.16 -5.56 1.12
CA VAL A 214 -3.10 -5.34 2.11
C VAL A 214 -3.60 -5.61 3.53
N VAL A 215 -4.77 -5.09 3.88
CA VAL A 215 -5.35 -5.28 5.23
C VAL A 215 -5.69 -6.74 5.48
N LYS A 216 -6.36 -7.44 4.53
CA LYS A 216 -6.69 -8.86 4.66
C LYS A 216 -5.44 -9.71 4.81
N PHE A 217 -4.42 -9.44 4.00
CA PHE A 217 -3.18 -10.20 4.04
C PHE A 217 -2.40 -9.95 5.32
N ALA A 218 -2.27 -8.70 5.77
CA ALA A 218 -1.64 -8.40 7.05
C ALA A 218 -2.33 -9.13 8.21
N ILE A 219 -3.68 -9.16 8.22
CA ILE A 219 -4.46 -9.91 9.19
C ILE A 219 -4.18 -11.42 9.10
N GLU A 220 -4.12 -11.96 7.89
CA GLU A 220 -3.91 -13.41 7.68
C GLU A 220 -2.49 -13.83 8.05
N CYS A 221 -1.45 -13.06 7.69
CA CYS A 221 -0.06 -13.33 8.10
C CYS A 221 0.07 -13.37 9.63
N VAL A 222 -0.53 -12.42 10.33
CA VAL A 222 -0.48 -12.39 11.80
C VAL A 222 -1.30 -13.54 12.41
N ARG A 223 -2.40 -13.98 11.79
CA ARG A 223 -3.15 -15.16 12.22
C ARG A 223 -2.36 -16.45 12.03
N GLN A 224 -1.63 -16.59 10.91
CA GLN A 224 -0.81 -17.77 10.61
C GLN A 224 0.43 -17.84 11.49
N ALA A 225 0.96 -16.70 11.94
CA ALA A 225 2.11 -16.64 12.83
C ALA A 225 1.88 -17.30 14.20
N GLY A 226 0.63 -17.42 14.67
CA GLY A 226 0.25 -18.18 15.85
C GLY A 226 1.17 -17.98 17.08
N LYS A 227 0.94 -18.76 18.16
CA LYS A 227 1.80 -18.73 19.38
C LYS A 227 3.23 -19.28 19.18
N ASN A 228 3.53 -19.92 18.05
CA ASN A 228 4.82 -20.60 17.80
C ASN A 228 5.68 -19.94 16.71
N GLY A 229 5.36 -18.72 16.27
CA GLY A 229 6.06 -18.07 15.16
C GLY A 229 5.82 -18.77 13.80
N LEU A 230 6.05 -18.04 12.72
CA LEU A 230 6.06 -18.60 11.36
C LEU A 230 7.34 -19.41 11.17
N GLU A 231 7.24 -20.74 10.97
CA GLU A 231 8.35 -21.49 10.39
C GLU A 231 8.65 -20.94 8.99
N LEU A 232 9.84 -20.42 8.80
CA LEU A 232 10.34 -19.76 7.57
C LEU A 232 10.21 -20.63 6.28
N GLY A 233 9.92 -21.92 6.41
CA GLY A 233 9.72 -22.85 5.29
C GLY A 233 8.32 -22.87 4.68
N ALA A 234 7.30 -22.34 5.35
CA ALA A 234 5.91 -22.49 4.91
C ALA A 234 5.43 -21.41 3.94
N LEU A 235 6.11 -20.25 3.85
CA LEU A 235 5.77 -19.15 2.95
C LEU A 235 6.37 -19.25 1.54
N GLY A 236 7.33 -20.16 1.34
CA GLY A 236 7.99 -20.35 0.04
C GLY A 236 7.47 -21.54 -0.79
N GLN A 237 6.47 -22.30 -0.31
CA GLN A 237 6.01 -23.55 -0.96
C GLN A 237 4.48 -23.65 -1.15
N LYS A 238 3.75 -22.53 -1.13
CA LYS A 238 2.32 -22.59 -1.51
C LYS A 238 1.98 -21.49 -2.51
#